data_e23fa24b110f1be3e991ed4238d2111c
#
_entry.id   e23fa24b110f1be3e991ed4238d2111c
#
_cell.length_a   1.000
_cell.length_b   1.000
_cell.length_c   1.000
_cell.angle_alpha   90.00
_cell.angle_beta   90.00
_cell.angle_gamma   90.00
#
_symmetry.space_group_name_H-M   'P 1'
#
loop_
_entity.id
_entity.type
_entity.pdbx_description
1 polymer ?
#
loop_
_entity_poly.entity_id
_entity_poly.type
_entity_poly.pdbx_seq_one_letter_code
_entity_poly.pdbx_strand_id
1 'polypeptide(L)'
;MKRKGMRGMIFYVVVVLVLLGFLLAGWLATATATQDSRLLPIIMYHDVVPDGEQLDEYTVSATQLEEDLAALAREGWQTVRLSEVIDFVQNGATLPEKPVLLVFDDGYDSVLTQVLPLLEKYDARAVVSVIGARAQGLADGCDTSRQYMDWDALSQALASGRIEMQSHSAQLHVFRARKGLQQLPDETEEAYAKMLLADMNQMDAWSEDAGVTMIKSFAYPYGFVEPLADSLMRKQGYEATMTSEPHVNRIERNPDCLYRLGRFNRSGCMQTDALLKWLTP
;
A
#
# COMPACT_ATOMS: atom_id res chain seq x y z
N MET A 1 67.61 30.19 15.87
CA MET A 1 66.96 29.71 14.63
C MET A 1 66.03 28.47 14.79
N LYS A 2 66.02 27.69 15.89
CA LYS A 2 65.23 26.43 16.03
C LYS A 2 63.74 26.58 16.32
N ARG A 3 63.23 27.75 16.83
CA ARG A 3 61.81 27.93 17.24
C ARG A 3 60.85 28.20 16.06
N LYS A 4 61.30 28.71 14.91
CA LYS A 4 60.44 28.97 13.74
C LYS A 4 60.03 27.69 13.00
N GLY A 5 60.91 26.68 12.92
CA GLY A 5 60.61 25.40 12.26
C GLY A 5 59.57 24.55 12.99
N MET A 6 59.60 24.56 14.32
CA MET A 6 58.71 23.79 15.17
C MET A 6 57.26 24.31 15.12
N ARG A 7 57.05 25.64 15.03
CA ARG A 7 55.70 26.23 14.85
C ARG A 7 55.10 25.92 13.49
N GLY A 8 55.90 25.90 12.42
CA GLY A 8 55.43 25.49 11.09
C GLY A 8 55.05 24.00 11.04
N MET A 9 55.86 23.14 11.68
CA MET A 9 55.53 21.70 11.73
C MET A 9 54.27 21.41 12.54
N ILE A 10 54.06 22.08 13.66
CA ILE A 10 52.83 21.95 14.46
C ILE A 10 51.62 22.42 13.66
N PHE A 11 51.73 23.53 12.92
CA PHE A 11 50.63 24.02 12.07
C PHE A 11 50.28 22.99 10.97
N TYR A 12 51.28 22.40 10.29
CA TYR A 12 51.06 21.37 9.27
C TYR A 12 50.40 20.12 9.86
N VAL A 13 50.84 19.67 11.03
CA VAL A 13 50.23 18.49 11.71
C VAL A 13 48.77 18.75 12.07
N VAL A 14 48.47 19.94 12.58
CA VAL A 14 47.08 20.31 12.91
C VAL A 14 46.22 20.38 11.67
N VAL A 15 46.69 20.96 10.58
CA VAL A 15 45.95 21.01 9.30
C VAL A 15 45.67 19.60 8.75
N VAL A 16 46.69 18.72 8.78
CA VAL A 16 46.54 17.33 8.34
C VAL A 16 45.53 16.56 9.20
N LEU A 17 45.56 16.74 10.53
CA LEU A 17 44.59 16.10 11.44
C LEU A 17 43.19 16.61 11.23
N VAL A 18 43.02 17.91 10.96
CA VAL A 18 41.67 18.49 10.64
C VAL A 18 41.17 17.95 9.32
N LEU A 19 42.01 17.87 8.28
CA LEU A 19 41.60 17.29 6.98
C LEU A 19 41.30 15.80 7.08
N LEU A 20 42.05 15.03 7.85
CA LEU A 20 41.77 13.64 8.14
C LEU A 20 40.45 13.49 8.92
N GLY A 21 40.18 14.40 9.87
CA GLY A 21 38.89 14.44 10.60
C GLY A 21 37.72 14.70 9.67
N PHE A 22 37.84 15.63 8.72
CA PHE A 22 36.82 15.88 7.71
C PHE A 22 36.63 14.70 6.75
N LEU A 23 37.72 14.05 6.33
CA LEU A 23 37.65 12.85 5.49
C LEU A 23 36.99 11.67 6.24
N LEU A 24 37.34 11.49 7.51
CA LEU A 24 36.75 10.44 8.35
C LEU A 24 35.28 10.71 8.62
N ALA A 25 34.91 11.96 8.91
CA ALA A 25 33.54 12.39 9.09
C ALA A 25 32.70 12.23 7.78
N GLY A 26 33.31 12.60 6.64
CA GLY A 26 32.72 12.36 5.33
C GLY A 26 32.56 10.87 5.01
N TRP A 27 33.54 10.04 5.33
CA TRP A 27 33.47 8.59 5.14
C TRP A 27 32.47 7.94 6.09
N LEU A 28 32.43 8.36 7.36
CA LEU A 28 31.37 7.93 8.30
C LEU A 28 29.96 8.37 7.84
N ALA A 29 29.82 9.59 7.33
CA ALA A 29 28.54 10.06 6.79
C ALA A 29 28.12 9.30 5.52
N THR A 30 29.06 8.89 4.67
CA THR A 30 28.76 8.04 3.50
C THR A 30 28.56 6.56 3.88
N ALA A 31 29.23 6.07 4.92
CA ALA A 31 29.08 4.70 5.40
C ALA A 31 27.75 4.48 6.16
N THR A 32 27.15 5.52 6.74
CA THR A 32 25.81 5.48 7.35
C THR A 32 24.68 5.65 6.35
N ALA A 33 24.97 6.04 5.12
CA ALA A 33 24.04 5.96 4.00
C ALA A 33 24.02 4.54 3.40
N THR A 34 23.94 3.49 4.22
CA THR A 34 23.33 2.25 3.79
C THR A 34 21.89 2.63 3.47
N GLN A 35 21.56 2.60 2.20
CA GLN A 35 20.22 2.94 1.72
C GLN A 35 19.25 2.05 2.49
N ASP A 36 18.62 2.63 3.52
CA ASP A 36 17.67 1.90 4.38
C ASP A 36 16.52 1.46 3.49
N SER A 37 16.51 0.19 3.09
CA SER A 37 15.52 -0.38 2.21
C SER A 37 14.85 -1.57 2.87
N ARG A 38 13.58 -1.80 2.54
CA ARG A 38 12.80 -2.94 3.01
C ARG A 38 12.18 -3.65 1.82
N LEU A 39 12.12 -4.97 1.91
CA LEU A 39 11.31 -5.78 1.02
C LEU A 39 9.90 -5.82 1.60
N LEU A 40 8.92 -5.41 0.80
CA LEU A 40 7.52 -5.34 1.18
C LEU A 40 6.68 -6.21 0.24
N PRO A 41 6.42 -7.47 0.57
CA PRO A 41 5.34 -8.21 -0.07
C PRO A 41 4.00 -7.60 0.34
N ILE A 42 3.08 -7.55 -0.62
CA ILE A 42 1.71 -7.10 -0.42
C ILE A 42 0.78 -8.25 -0.81
N ILE A 43 -0.04 -8.71 0.15
CA ILE A 43 -1.02 -9.76 -0.08
C ILE A 43 -2.36 -9.11 -0.32
N MET A 44 -2.96 -9.41 -1.47
CA MET A 44 -4.26 -8.89 -1.89
C MET A 44 -5.33 -9.96 -1.68
N TYR A 45 -6.27 -9.68 -0.81
CA TYR A 45 -7.51 -10.41 -0.59
C TYR A 45 -8.66 -9.64 -1.20
N HIS A 46 -9.80 -10.30 -1.36
CA HIS A 46 -11.08 -9.68 -1.70
C HIS A 46 -12.12 -10.09 -0.67
N ASP A 47 -12.93 -11.12 -0.95
CA ASP A 47 -13.96 -11.58 -0.05
C ASP A 47 -13.49 -12.69 0.89
N VAL A 48 -13.94 -12.66 2.15
CA VAL A 48 -13.63 -13.66 3.17
C VAL A 48 -14.95 -14.23 3.68
N VAL A 49 -15.23 -15.47 3.31
CA VAL A 49 -16.51 -16.12 3.66
C VAL A 49 -16.38 -17.05 4.86
N PRO A 50 -17.49 -17.35 5.56
CA PRO A 50 -17.51 -18.41 6.57
C PRO A 50 -17.06 -19.76 5.98
N ASP A 51 -16.54 -20.64 6.85
CA ASP A 51 -16.12 -21.96 6.42
C ASP A 51 -17.31 -22.77 5.90
N GLY A 52 -17.04 -23.52 4.81
CA GLY A 52 -18.06 -24.33 4.13
C GLY A 52 -18.72 -23.64 2.93
N GLU A 53 -18.49 -22.35 2.74
CA GLU A 53 -18.90 -21.63 1.53
C GLU A 53 -17.97 -21.92 0.36
N GLN A 54 -18.43 -21.59 -0.86
CA GLN A 54 -17.65 -21.82 -2.08
C GLN A 54 -16.48 -20.86 -2.17
N LEU A 55 -15.30 -21.41 -2.38
CA LEU A 55 -14.06 -20.67 -2.59
C LEU A 55 -13.74 -20.55 -4.07
N ASP A 56 -13.10 -19.45 -4.46
CA ASP A 56 -12.65 -19.21 -5.82
C ASP A 56 -11.33 -18.40 -5.85
N GLU A 57 -11.01 -17.81 -6.99
CA GLU A 57 -9.79 -17.01 -7.17
C GLU A 57 -9.77 -15.77 -6.27
N TYR A 58 -10.93 -15.22 -5.92
CA TYR A 58 -11.09 -13.98 -5.15
C TYR A 58 -11.81 -14.18 -3.81
N THR A 59 -12.09 -15.42 -3.44
CA THR A 59 -12.84 -15.75 -2.21
C THR A 59 -12.06 -16.76 -1.39
N VAL A 60 -11.67 -16.38 -0.18
CA VAL A 60 -11.02 -17.25 0.81
C VAL A 60 -11.96 -17.53 1.97
N SER A 61 -11.74 -18.63 2.72
CA SER A 61 -12.48 -18.84 3.96
C SER A 61 -11.84 -18.11 5.15
N ALA A 62 -12.62 -17.91 6.21
CA ALA A 62 -12.11 -17.35 7.47
C ALA A 62 -10.96 -18.21 8.05
N THR A 63 -11.07 -19.54 7.97
CA THR A 63 -9.98 -20.46 8.38
C THR A 63 -8.72 -20.24 7.55
N GLN A 64 -8.81 -20.06 6.23
CA GLN A 64 -7.63 -19.79 5.39
C GLN A 64 -6.96 -18.46 5.76
N LEU A 65 -7.73 -17.40 6.00
CA LEU A 65 -7.18 -16.13 6.46
C LEU A 65 -6.50 -16.29 7.83
N GLU A 66 -7.11 -17.04 8.74
CA GLU A 66 -6.52 -17.30 10.05
C GLU A 66 -5.20 -18.09 9.97
N GLU A 67 -5.15 -19.12 9.10
CA GLU A 67 -3.94 -19.88 8.82
C GLU A 67 -2.84 -19.00 8.23
N ASP A 68 -3.17 -18.09 7.31
CA ASP A 68 -2.24 -17.13 6.71
C ASP A 68 -1.67 -16.19 7.80
N LEU A 69 -2.51 -15.60 8.65
CA LEU A 69 -2.07 -14.72 9.74
C LEU A 69 -1.19 -15.45 10.77
N ALA A 70 -1.57 -16.68 11.15
CA ALA A 70 -0.77 -17.51 12.03
C ALA A 70 0.59 -17.87 11.43
N ALA A 71 0.62 -18.19 10.14
CA ALA A 71 1.84 -18.51 9.42
C ALA A 71 2.77 -17.29 9.27
N LEU A 72 2.23 -16.13 8.94
CA LEU A 72 2.98 -14.87 8.89
C LEU A 72 3.63 -14.56 10.23
N ALA A 73 2.87 -14.64 11.33
CA ALA A 73 3.39 -14.42 12.68
C ALA A 73 4.49 -15.43 13.06
N ARG A 74 4.31 -16.72 12.74
CA ARG A 74 5.29 -17.79 13.00
C ARG A 74 6.61 -17.56 12.24
N GLU A 75 6.55 -17.05 11.00
CA GLU A 75 7.71 -16.75 10.18
C GLU A 75 8.34 -15.38 10.50
N GLY A 76 7.79 -14.65 11.48
CA GLY A 76 8.31 -13.35 11.95
C GLY A 76 7.94 -12.16 11.04
N TRP A 77 6.95 -12.32 10.16
CA TRP A 77 6.38 -11.21 9.41
C TRP A 77 5.54 -10.33 10.34
N GLN A 78 5.61 -9.03 10.14
CA GLN A 78 4.81 -8.06 10.87
C GLN A 78 3.95 -7.26 9.90
N THR A 79 2.64 -7.29 10.11
CA THR A 79 1.73 -6.50 9.30
C THR A 79 1.92 -5.02 9.59
N VAL A 80 2.00 -4.21 8.54
CA VAL A 80 2.19 -2.76 8.61
C VAL A 80 1.00 -2.04 8.00
N ARG A 81 0.80 -0.76 8.39
CA ARG A 81 -0.11 0.15 7.72
C ARG A 81 0.54 0.72 6.46
N LEU A 82 -0.26 1.09 5.48
CA LEU A 82 0.27 1.80 4.32
C LEU A 82 0.79 3.19 4.69
N SER A 83 0.15 3.87 5.64
CA SER A 83 0.65 5.12 6.19
C SER A 83 2.05 4.98 6.81
N GLU A 84 2.35 3.87 7.50
CA GLU A 84 3.68 3.58 8.04
C GLU A 84 4.73 3.37 6.93
N VAL A 85 4.32 2.76 5.81
CA VAL A 85 5.18 2.60 4.62
C VAL A 85 5.48 3.94 3.97
N ILE A 86 4.46 4.80 3.83
CA ILE A 86 4.61 6.17 3.32
C ILE A 86 5.54 6.99 4.23
N ASP A 87 5.32 6.94 5.54
CA ASP A 87 6.15 7.63 6.53
C ASP A 87 7.60 7.13 6.53
N PHE A 88 7.81 5.83 6.34
CA PHE A 88 9.15 5.30 6.14
C PHE A 88 9.83 5.96 4.95
N VAL A 89 9.17 6.06 3.82
CA VAL A 89 9.75 6.62 2.58
C VAL A 89 9.97 8.13 2.69
N GLN A 90 8.99 8.87 3.22
CA GLN A 90 8.95 10.33 3.12
C GLN A 90 9.47 11.03 4.39
N ASN A 91 9.22 10.46 5.57
CA ASN A 91 9.41 11.14 6.85
C ASN A 91 10.50 10.50 7.74
N GLY A 92 11.19 9.49 7.26
CA GLY A 92 12.28 8.86 8.00
C GLY A 92 11.84 7.92 9.13
N ALA A 93 10.56 7.53 9.18
CA ALA A 93 10.07 6.51 10.11
C ALA A 93 10.78 5.17 9.91
N THR A 94 10.63 4.24 10.84
CA THR A 94 11.21 2.89 10.74
C THR A 94 10.13 1.87 10.39
N LEU A 95 10.49 0.87 9.60
CA LEU A 95 9.68 -0.32 9.38
C LEU A 95 10.32 -1.55 10.05
N PRO A 96 9.54 -2.56 10.41
CA PRO A 96 10.09 -3.83 10.89
C PRO A 96 11.03 -4.46 9.84
N GLU A 97 11.80 -5.48 10.24
CA GLU A 97 12.71 -6.17 9.33
C GLU A 97 11.98 -6.98 8.27
N LYS A 98 10.84 -7.57 8.62
CA LYS A 98 9.97 -8.34 7.72
C LYS A 98 8.58 -7.72 7.70
N PRO A 99 8.39 -6.56 7.02
CA PRO A 99 7.07 -5.97 6.89
C PRO A 99 6.25 -6.72 5.84
N VAL A 100 4.96 -6.85 6.06
CA VAL A 100 3.98 -7.33 5.09
C VAL A 100 2.76 -6.43 5.12
N LEU A 101 2.23 -6.07 3.95
CA LEU A 101 0.99 -5.29 3.86
C LEU A 101 -0.16 -6.20 3.43
N LEU A 102 -1.26 -6.16 4.18
CA LEU A 102 -2.50 -6.85 3.81
C LEU A 102 -3.45 -5.84 3.19
N VAL A 103 -3.99 -6.17 2.03
CA VAL A 103 -4.96 -5.32 1.31
C VAL A 103 -6.21 -6.13 1.04
N PHE A 104 -7.37 -5.57 1.36
CA PHE A 104 -8.67 -6.16 1.04
C PHE A 104 -9.35 -5.24 0.02
N ASP A 105 -9.48 -5.71 -1.22
CA ASP A 105 -10.08 -4.92 -2.28
C ASP A 105 -11.62 -4.98 -2.22
N ASP A 106 -12.26 -4.05 -2.90
CA ASP A 106 -13.69 -3.89 -3.14
C ASP A 106 -14.52 -3.39 -1.95
N GLY A 107 -14.10 -3.61 -0.70
CA GLY A 107 -14.85 -3.16 0.48
C GLY A 107 -16.03 -4.05 0.86
N TYR A 108 -15.89 -5.38 0.76
CA TYR A 108 -16.92 -6.34 1.16
C TYR A 108 -17.28 -6.23 2.65
N ASP A 109 -18.54 -6.51 3.00
CA ASP A 109 -19.04 -6.53 4.37
C ASP A 109 -18.32 -7.58 5.25
N SER A 110 -17.78 -8.62 4.63
CA SER A 110 -16.95 -9.63 5.29
C SER A 110 -15.71 -9.06 5.99
N VAL A 111 -15.28 -7.85 5.64
CA VAL A 111 -14.20 -7.15 6.35
C VAL A 111 -14.57 -6.90 7.81
N LEU A 112 -15.81 -6.51 8.10
CA LEU A 112 -16.29 -6.35 9.48
C LEU A 112 -16.57 -7.67 10.16
N THR A 113 -17.17 -8.61 9.45
CA THR A 113 -17.75 -9.81 10.07
C THR A 113 -16.75 -10.95 10.21
N GLN A 114 -15.78 -11.07 9.29
CA GLN A 114 -14.80 -12.16 9.25
C GLN A 114 -13.36 -11.65 9.47
N VAL A 115 -12.97 -10.55 8.79
CA VAL A 115 -11.58 -10.10 8.78
C VAL A 115 -11.20 -9.40 10.08
N LEU A 116 -11.98 -8.41 10.51
CA LEU A 116 -11.64 -7.58 11.67
C LEU A 116 -11.41 -8.39 12.96
N PRO A 117 -12.25 -9.38 13.32
CA PRO A 117 -12.01 -10.22 14.49
C PRO A 117 -10.66 -10.98 14.43
N LEU A 118 -10.24 -11.41 13.24
CA LEU A 118 -8.96 -12.07 13.04
C LEU A 118 -7.78 -11.08 13.11
N LEU A 119 -7.93 -9.88 12.54
CA LEU A 119 -6.92 -8.83 12.71
C LEU A 119 -6.71 -8.46 14.18
N GLU A 120 -7.78 -8.39 14.97
CA GLU A 120 -7.71 -8.16 16.42
C GLU A 120 -7.00 -9.30 17.12
N LYS A 121 -7.37 -10.57 16.83
CA LYS A 121 -6.79 -11.78 17.42
C LYS A 121 -5.29 -11.88 17.21
N TYR A 122 -4.79 -11.50 16.03
CA TYR A 122 -3.38 -11.62 15.64
C TYR A 122 -2.59 -10.33 15.76
N ASP A 123 -3.16 -9.28 16.36
CA ASP A 123 -2.59 -7.90 16.40
C ASP A 123 -2.17 -7.41 15.02
N ALA A 124 -2.92 -7.81 13.99
CA ALA A 124 -2.64 -7.50 12.59
C ALA A 124 -3.32 -6.19 12.14
N ARG A 125 -2.86 -5.67 11.01
CA ARG A 125 -3.35 -4.44 10.37
C ARG A 125 -3.54 -4.69 8.89
N ALA A 126 -4.48 -3.94 8.29
CA ALA A 126 -4.80 -4.04 6.88
C ALA A 126 -5.22 -2.69 6.27
N VAL A 127 -5.27 -2.68 4.94
CA VAL A 127 -5.84 -1.58 4.14
C VAL A 127 -7.03 -2.13 3.37
N VAL A 128 -8.13 -1.37 3.31
CA VAL A 128 -9.30 -1.70 2.47
C VAL A 128 -9.35 -0.73 1.29
N SER A 129 -9.41 -1.27 0.08
CA SER A 129 -9.58 -0.49 -1.15
C SER A 129 -11.07 -0.38 -1.46
N VAL A 130 -11.65 0.81 -1.25
CA VAL A 130 -13.09 1.04 -1.29
C VAL A 130 -13.55 1.43 -2.69
N ILE A 131 -14.58 0.73 -3.20
CA ILE A 131 -15.34 1.16 -4.38
C ILE A 131 -16.45 2.10 -3.90
N GLY A 132 -16.31 3.40 -4.20
CA GLY A 132 -17.24 4.42 -3.70
C GLY A 132 -18.71 4.19 -4.07
N ALA A 133 -18.98 3.76 -5.31
CA ALA A 133 -20.34 3.45 -5.76
C ALA A 133 -21.00 2.34 -4.92
N ARG A 134 -20.22 1.35 -4.46
CA ARG A 134 -20.72 0.27 -3.60
C ARG A 134 -21.05 0.79 -2.21
N ALA A 135 -20.16 1.58 -1.62
CA ALA A 135 -20.40 2.21 -0.33
C ALA A 135 -21.62 3.18 -0.35
N GLN A 136 -21.91 3.77 -1.51
CA GLN A 136 -23.11 4.59 -1.73
C GLN A 136 -24.40 3.76 -2.00
N GLY A 137 -24.29 2.44 -2.09
CA GLY A 137 -25.44 1.60 -2.45
C GLY A 137 -25.90 1.79 -3.91
N LEU A 138 -25.03 2.31 -4.78
CA LEU A 138 -25.36 2.51 -6.20
C LEU A 138 -25.17 1.20 -6.96
N ALA A 139 -26.18 0.85 -7.78
CA ALA A 139 -26.08 -0.30 -8.67
C ALA A 139 -25.14 0.03 -9.83
N ASP A 140 -24.02 -0.64 -9.92
CA ASP A 140 -23.05 -0.49 -11.02
C ASP A 140 -23.16 -1.57 -12.09
N GLY A 141 -24.17 -2.45 -11.96
CA GLY A 141 -24.44 -3.56 -12.87
C GLY A 141 -23.52 -4.77 -12.65
N CYS A 142 -22.78 -4.82 -11.54
CA CYS A 142 -22.03 -5.98 -11.11
C CYS A 142 -22.86 -6.91 -10.22
N ASP A 143 -22.25 -8.02 -9.77
CA ASP A 143 -22.87 -9.04 -8.96
C ASP A 143 -23.51 -8.47 -7.69
N THR A 144 -24.83 -8.60 -7.56
CA THR A 144 -25.61 -8.19 -6.39
C THR A 144 -25.71 -9.29 -5.33
N SER A 145 -25.10 -10.46 -5.55
CA SER A 145 -25.10 -11.58 -4.59
C SER A 145 -24.19 -11.32 -3.39
N ARG A 146 -23.21 -10.42 -3.51
CA ARG A 146 -22.27 -10.05 -2.47
C ARG A 146 -22.66 -8.74 -1.80
N GLN A 147 -22.40 -8.64 -0.49
CA GLN A 147 -22.68 -7.44 0.29
C GLN A 147 -21.40 -6.62 0.45
N TYR A 148 -21.55 -5.30 0.41
CA TYR A 148 -20.47 -4.35 0.56
C TYR A 148 -20.74 -3.46 1.76
N MET A 149 -19.70 -3.01 2.42
CA MET A 149 -19.81 -2.03 3.50
C MET A 149 -20.38 -0.72 2.94
N ASP A 150 -21.39 -0.18 3.57
CA ASP A 150 -21.78 1.21 3.43
C ASP A 150 -20.82 2.12 4.21
N TRP A 151 -21.01 3.43 4.14
CA TRP A 151 -20.14 4.39 4.81
C TRP A 151 -20.14 4.26 6.34
N ASP A 152 -21.26 3.87 6.95
CA ASP A 152 -21.34 3.65 8.40
C ASP A 152 -20.51 2.42 8.80
N ALA A 153 -20.60 1.35 8.04
CA ALA A 153 -19.79 0.15 8.23
C ALA A 153 -18.29 0.41 8.01
N LEU A 154 -17.94 1.21 6.99
CA LEU A 154 -16.54 1.65 6.77
C LEU A 154 -16.01 2.50 7.93
N SER A 155 -16.84 3.42 8.46
CA SER A 155 -16.49 4.21 9.65
C SER A 155 -16.26 3.33 10.88
N GLN A 156 -17.09 2.30 11.08
CA GLN A 156 -16.92 1.31 12.15
C GLN A 156 -15.61 0.52 11.99
N ALA A 157 -15.29 0.07 10.77
CA ALA A 157 -14.04 -0.64 10.49
C ALA A 157 -12.82 0.24 10.77
N LEU A 158 -12.86 1.51 10.35
CA LEU A 158 -11.80 2.49 10.58
C LEU A 158 -11.60 2.76 12.10
N ALA A 159 -12.69 2.87 12.86
CA ALA A 159 -12.67 3.12 14.30
C ALA A 159 -11.98 2.00 15.11
N SER A 160 -11.84 0.80 14.57
CA SER A 160 -11.09 -0.30 15.18
C SER A 160 -9.59 0.02 15.36
N GLY A 161 -9.06 0.96 14.58
CA GLY A 161 -7.64 1.28 14.51
C GLY A 161 -6.78 0.19 13.86
N ARG A 162 -7.40 -0.88 13.32
CA ARG A 162 -6.73 -1.99 12.62
C ARG A 162 -6.73 -1.81 11.11
N ILE A 163 -7.63 -1.01 10.60
CA ILE A 163 -7.92 -0.86 9.18
C ILE A 163 -7.69 0.59 8.76
N GLU A 164 -7.01 0.77 7.64
CA GLU A 164 -6.96 2.02 6.88
C GLU A 164 -7.79 1.87 5.61
N MET A 165 -8.24 2.98 5.04
CA MET A 165 -9.02 3.01 3.82
C MET A 165 -8.26 3.72 2.71
N GLN A 166 -8.31 3.17 1.50
CA GLN A 166 -7.81 3.80 0.27
C GLN A 166 -8.85 3.72 -0.84
N SER A 167 -8.65 4.50 -1.91
CA SER A 167 -9.55 4.50 -3.06
C SER A 167 -9.36 3.28 -3.97
N HIS A 168 -10.47 2.68 -4.39
CA HIS A 168 -10.55 1.74 -5.52
C HIS A 168 -11.43 2.29 -6.63
N SER A 169 -11.40 3.60 -6.84
CA SER A 169 -12.26 4.47 -7.64
C SER A 169 -13.64 4.74 -7.04
N ALA A 170 -14.22 5.88 -7.40
CA ALA A 170 -15.61 6.16 -7.05
C ALA A 170 -16.58 5.29 -7.89
N GLN A 171 -16.44 5.33 -9.23
CA GLN A 171 -17.34 4.67 -10.17
C GLN A 171 -16.66 3.96 -11.34
N LEU A 172 -15.31 3.91 -11.36
CA LEU A 172 -14.54 3.34 -12.47
C LEU A 172 -14.20 1.86 -12.28
N HIS A 173 -14.75 1.20 -11.26
CA HIS A 173 -14.61 -0.26 -11.11
C HIS A 173 -15.57 -0.96 -12.08
N VAL A 174 -15.33 -0.80 -13.37
CA VAL A 174 -16.17 -1.32 -14.46
C VAL A 174 -15.35 -2.18 -15.42
N PHE A 175 -15.98 -3.23 -15.94
CA PHE A 175 -15.39 -4.11 -16.95
C PHE A 175 -16.31 -4.20 -18.18
N ARG A 176 -16.29 -3.12 -18.97
CA ARG A 176 -17.13 -2.97 -20.18
C ARG A 176 -16.26 -2.47 -21.33
N ALA A 177 -16.72 -1.48 -22.11
CA ALA A 177 -15.89 -0.81 -23.13
C ALA A 177 -14.64 -0.20 -22.50
N ARG A 178 -14.77 0.44 -21.33
CA ARG A 178 -13.65 0.81 -20.44
C ARG A 178 -13.41 -0.31 -19.44
N LYS A 179 -12.16 -0.64 -19.19
CA LYS A 179 -11.73 -1.59 -18.16
C LYS A 179 -10.99 -0.82 -17.08
N GLY A 180 -11.63 -0.63 -15.93
CA GLY A 180 -11.06 0.20 -14.88
C GLY A 180 -10.70 1.60 -15.38
N LEU A 181 -9.45 2.00 -15.16
CA LEU A 181 -8.94 3.32 -15.55
C LEU A 181 -8.34 3.38 -16.97
N GLN A 182 -8.43 2.33 -17.78
CA GLN A 182 -7.83 2.38 -19.12
C GLN A 182 -8.46 3.49 -19.97
N GLN A 183 -7.61 4.27 -20.69
CA GLN A 183 -8.06 5.24 -21.65
C GLN A 183 -8.72 4.53 -22.86
N LEU A 184 -9.83 5.07 -23.36
CA LEU A 184 -10.47 4.52 -24.54
C LEU A 184 -9.67 4.88 -25.81
N PRO A 185 -9.69 4.06 -26.87
CA PRO A 185 -8.88 4.28 -28.07
C PRO A 185 -9.09 5.67 -28.75
N ASP A 186 -10.31 6.18 -28.70
CA ASP A 186 -10.67 7.47 -29.33
C ASP A 186 -10.81 8.62 -28.31
N GLU A 187 -10.39 8.39 -27.07
CA GLU A 187 -10.49 9.39 -26.01
C GLU A 187 -9.26 10.28 -25.99
N THR A 188 -9.46 11.59 -26.01
CA THR A 188 -8.34 12.53 -25.86
C THR A 188 -7.80 12.51 -24.43
N GLU A 189 -6.53 12.84 -24.24
CA GLU A 189 -5.92 12.96 -22.90
C GLU A 189 -6.68 13.96 -22.02
N GLU A 190 -7.20 15.05 -22.61
CA GLU A 190 -7.99 16.05 -21.87
C GLU A 190 -9.33 15.47 -21.38
N ALA A 191 -10.05 14.73 -22.22
CA ALA A 191 -11.30 14.07 -21.85
C ALA A 191 -11.05 13.01 -20.76
N TYR A 192 -10.00 12.21 -20.94
CA TYR A 192 -9.58 11.22 -19.95
C TYR A 192 -9.22 11.86 -18.61
N ALA A 193 -8.39 12.91 -18.62
CA ALA A 193 -8.01 13.62 -17.40
C ALA A 193 -9.23 14.19 -16.66
N LYS A 194 -10.16 14.80 -17.41
CA LYS A 194 -11.41 15.34 -16.84
C LYS A 194 -12.25 14.25 -16.18
N MET A 195 -12.38 13.10 -16.84
CA MET A 195 -13.14 11.95 -16.32
C MET A 195 -12.50 11.41 -15.04
N LEU A 196 -11.17 11.18 -15.04
CA LEU A 196 -10.46 10.64 -13.89
C LEU A 196 -10.49 11.61 -12.69
N LEU A 197 -10.26 12.90 -12.93
CA LEU A 197 -10.33 13.90 -11.86
C LEU A 197 -11.74 14.01 -11.27
N ALA A 198 -12.78 13.88 -12.10
CA ALA A 198 -14.16 13.86 -11.61
C ALA A 198 -14.42 12.65 -10.69
N ASP A 199 -13.92 11.48 -11.05
CA ASP A 199 -14.05 10.26 -10.22
C ASP A 199 -13.31 10.40 -8.88
N MET A 200 -12.07 10.91 -8.91
CA MET A 200 -11.28 11.14 -7.69
C MET A 200 -11.97 12.14 -6.75
N ASN A 201 -12.42 13.27 -7.29
CA ASN A 201 -13.14 14.28 -6.51
C ASN A 201 -14.47 13.74 -5.96
N GLN A 202 -15.14 12.85 -6.69
CA GLN A 202 -16.37 12.21 -6.22
C GLN A 202 -16.09 11.27 -5.03
N MET A 203 -14.98 10.51 -5.06
CA MET A 203 -14.57 9.67 -3.95
C MET A 203 -14.27 10.52 -2.71
N ASP A 204 -13.48 11.59 -2.88
CA ASP A 204 -13.16 12.50 -1.79
C ASP A 204 -14.44 13.11 -1.18
N ALA A 205 -15.37 13.60 -2.01
CA ALA A 205 -16.63 14.18 -1.52
C ALA A 205 -17.48 13.17 -0.73
N TRP A 206 -17.62 11.95 -1.22
CA TRP A 206 -18.43 10.92 -0.53
C TRP A 206 -17.79 10.50 0.81
N SER A 207 -16.47 10.34 0.84
CA SER A 207 -15.77 9.96 2.08
C SER A 207 -15.79 11.11 3.11
N GLU A 208 -15.65 12.37 2.67
CA GLU A 208 -15.74 13.55 3.53
C GLU A 208 -17.15 13.71 4.12
N ASP A 209 -18.20 13.60 3.30
CA ASP A 209 -19.60 13.68 3.74
C ASP A 209 -19.93 12.59 4.77
N ALA A 210 -19.32 11.41 4.63
CA ALA A 210 -19.48 10.29 5.56
C ALA A 210 -18.55 10.36 6.80
N GLY A 211 -17.61 11.30 6.83
CA GLY A 211 -16.59 11.39 7.90
C GLY A 211 -15.60 10.22 7.90
N VAL A 212 -15.43 9.53 6.78
CA VAL A 212 -14.48 8.42 6.61
C VAL A 212 -13.16 8.96 6.06
N THR A 213 -12.11 8.90 6.88
CA THR A 213 -10.76 9.32 6.45
C THR A 213 -10.15 8.27 5.55
N MET A 214 -9.75 8.69 4.35
CA MET A 214 -9.02 7.86 3.38
C MET A 214 -7.59 8.35 3.24
N ILE A 215 -6.63 7.40 3.22
CA ILE A 215 -5.26 7.74 2.84
C ILE A 215 -5.20 8.08 1.36
N LYS A 216 -4.33 9.01 0.98
CA LYS A 216 -4.13 9.40 -0.42
C LYS A 216 -3.34 8.32 -1.17
N SER A 217 -3.97 7.16 -1.32
CA SER A 217 -3.50 6.01 -2.07
C SER A 217 -4.61 5.44 -2.95
N PHE A 218 -4.20 4.74 -4.01
CA PHE A 218 -5.12 4.23 -5.01
C PHE A 218 -4.74 2.80 -5.45
N ALA A 219 -5.68 1.86 -5.35
CA ALA A 219 -5.55 0.56 -5.98
C ALA A 219 -6.24 0.59 -7.37
N TYR A 220 -5.50 0.24 -8.41
CA TYR A 220 -6.06 0.22 -9.77
C TYR A 220 -7.09 -0.90 -9.91
N PRO A 221 -8.36 -0.60 -10.27
CA PRO A 221 -9.35 -1.62 -10.61
C PRO A 221 -8.80 -2.61 -11.64
N TYR A 222 -8.92 -3.90 -11.35
CA TYR A 222 -8.39 -5.00 -12.19
C TYR A 222 -6.86 -4.96 -12.39
N GLY A 223 -6.13 -4.10 -11.68
CA GLY A 223 -4.69 -3.89 -11.84
C GLY A 223 -4.27 -3.18 -13.13
N PHE A 224 -5.20 -2.67 -13.94
CA PHE A 224 -4.89 -1.99 -15.20
C PHE A 224 -4.34 -0.59 -14.94
N VAL A 225 -3.02 -0.47 -15.06
CA VAL A 225 -2.32 0.80 -14.93
C VAL A 225 -2.43 1.60 -16.22
N GLU A 226 -2.79 2.89 -16.08
CA GLU A 226 -2.74 3.86 -17.16
C GLU A 226 -1.66 4.91 -16.83
N PRO A 227 -0.61 5.09 -17.66
CA PRO A 227 0.49 6.00 -17.35
C PRO A 227 0.06 7.44 -17.09
N LEU A 228 -0.97 7.92 -17.82
CA LEU A 228 -1.52 9.25 -17.61
C LEU A 228 -2.22 9.37 -16.24
N ALA A 229 -2.86 8.28 -15.77
CA ALA A 229 -3.48 8.25 -14.45
C ALA A 229 -2.47 8.45 -13.33
N ASP A 230 -1.33 7.74 -13.35
CA ASP A 230 -0.27 7.92 -12.36
C ASP A 230 0.18 9.39 -12.26
N SER A 231 0.39 10.03 -13.42
CA SER A 231 0.80 11.44 -13.49
C SER A 231 -0.25 12.38 -12.89
N LEU A 232 -1.53 12.12 -13.14
CA LEU A 232 -2.64 12.91 -12.60
C LEU A 232 -2.79 12.68 -11.10
N MET A 233 -2.73 11.44 -10.62
CA MET A 233 -2.80 11.09 -9.20
C MET A 233 -1.69 11.76 -8.40
N ARG A 234 -0.45 11.74 -8.88
CA ARG A 234 0.67 12.46 -8.26
C ARG A 234 0.37 13.96 -8.10
N LYS A 235 -0.19 14.59 -9.14
CA LYS A 235 -0.56 16.02 -9.12
C LYS A 235 -1.71 16.31 -8.13
N GLN A 236 -2.56 15.31 -7.85
CA GLN A 236 -3.66 15.41 -6.89
C GLN A 236 -3.23 15.01 -5.46
N GLY A 237 -1.93 14.79 -5.24
CA GLY A 237 -1.38 14.48 -3.92
C GLY A 237 -1.55 13.02 -3.49
N TYR A 238 -1.87 12.11 -4.41
CA TYR A 238 -1.79 10.69 -4.09
C TYR A 238 -0.34 10.29 -3.88
N GLU A 239 -0.07 9.57 -2.80
CA GLU A 239 1.27 9.24 -2.34
C GLU A 239 1.69 7.81 -2.70
N ALA A 240 0.72 6.93 -2.98
CA ALA A 240 0.98 5.56 -3.38
C ALA A 240 -0.07 5.07 -4.39
N THR A 241 0.34 4.16 -5.28
CA THR A 241 -0.59 3.43 -6.15
C THR A 241 -0.23 1.93 -6.17
N MET A 242 -1.25 1.07 -6.38
CA MET A 242 -1.10 -0.38 -6.37
C MET A 242 -1.66 -1.01 -7.64
N THR A 243 -0.93 -1.97 -8.20
CA THR A 243 -1.34 -2.82 -9.31
C THR A 243 -1.61 -4.25 -8.85
N SER A 244 -2.04 -5.13 -9.72
CA SER A 244 -2.14 -6.58 -9.46
C SER A 244 -0.96 -7.38 -10.02
N GLU A 245 0.10 -6.73 -10.50
CA GLU A 245 1.32 -7.42 -10.93
C GLU A 245 2.03 -8.06 -9.73
N PRO A 246 2.23 -9.40 -9.70
CA PRO A 246 2.79 -10.06 -8.53
C PRO A 246 4.32 -9.88 -8.46
N HIS A 247 4.79 -9.11 -7.50
CA HIS A 247 6.21 -9.03 -7.14
C HIS A 247 6.39 -8.49 -5.72
N VAL A 248 7.55 -8.77 -5.12
CA VAL A 248 7.96 -8.18 -3.85
C VAL A 248 8.50 -6.78 -4.10
N ASN A 249 7.91 -5.79 -3.45
CA ASN A 249 8.30 -4.40 -3.63
C ASN A 249 9.58 -4.10 -2.85
N ARG A 250 10.48 -3.31 -3.44
CA ARG A 250 11.64 -2.74 -2.74
C ARG A 250 11.32 -1.32 -2.33
N ILE A 251 11.11 -1.10 -1.05
CA ILE A 251 10.81 0.20 -0.47
C ILE A 251 12.10 0.89 -0.04
N GLU A 252 12.31 2.09 -0.54
CA GLU A 252 13.51 2.92 -0.33
C GLU A 252 13.09 4.33 0.10
N ARG A 253 14.05 5.19 0.47
CA ARG A 253 13.80 6.60 0.79
C ARG A 253 13.58 7.46 -0.48
N ASN A 254 12.88 6.91 -1.46
CA ASN A 254 12.53 7.56 -2.72
C ASN A 254 11.03 7.40 -2.97
N PRO A 255 10.22 8.50 -2.99
CA PRO A 255 8.78 8.43 -3.19
C PRO A 255 8.34 7.69 -4.46
N ASP A 256 9.18 7.60 -5.49
CA ASP A 256 8.84 6.88 -6.71
C ASP A 256 8.60 5.38 -6.48
N CYS A 257 9.20 4.78 -5.45
CA CYS A 257 8.99 3.37 -5.13
C CYS A 257 7.59 3.06 -4.59
N LEU A 258 6.79 4.06 -4.23
CA LEU A 258 5.42 3.89 -3.74
C LEU A 258 4.37 3.80 -4.86
N TYR A 259 4.79 3.97 -6.11
CA TYR A 259 3.85 3.93 -7.23
C TYR A 259 3.92 2.60 -7.96
N ARG A 260 2.74 2.08 -8.32
CA ARG A 260 2.55 0.79 -8.97
C ARG A 260 3.06 -0.38 -8.12
N LEU A 261 2.84 -0.33 -6.81
CA LEU A 261 3.20 -1.41 -5.91
C LEU A 261 2.55 -2.72 -6.38
N GLY A 262 3.37 -3.76 -6.54
CA GLY A 262 2.93 -5.09 -6.92
C GLY A 262 2.26 -5.82 -5.77
N ARG A 263 1.26 -6.67 -6.07
CA ARG A 263 0.49 -7.41 -5.08
C ARG A 263 0.31 -8.86 -5.49
N PHE A 264 0.33 -9.76 -4.53
CA PHE A 264 0.04 -11.18 -4.73
C PHE A 264 -1.43 -11.45 -4.42
N ASN A 265 -2.19 -11.94 -5.40
CA ASN A 265 -3.58 -12.33 -5.17
C ASN A 265 -3.66 -13.60 -4.32
N ARG A 266 -4.31 -13.54 -3.17
CA ARG A 266 -4.58 -14.69 -2.30
C ARG A 266 -5.84 -15.41 -2.76
N SER A 267 -5.65 -16.43 -3.56
CA SER A 267 -6.73 -17.27 -4.07
C SER A 267 -7.19 -18.30 -3.04
N GLY A 268 -8.50 -18.51 -2.88
CA GLY A 268 -9.05 -19.60 -2.07
C GLY A 268 -8.67 -21.00 -2.55
N CYS A 269 -8.21 -21.12 -3.79
CA CYS A 269 -7.68 -22.38 -4.35
C CYS A 269 -6.22 -22.64 -3.95
N MET A 270 -5.57 -21.72 -3.22
CA MET A 270 -4.17 -21.80 -2.82
C MET A 270 -4.03 -22.21 -1.35
N GLN A 271 -2.99 -22.97 -1.04
CA GLN A 271 -2.62 -23.27 0.34
C GLN A 271 -1.69 -22.19 0.90
N THR A 272 -1.73 -21.93 2.20
CA THR A 272 -0.89 -20.97 2.92
C THR A 272 0.61 -21.16 2.66
N ASP A 273 1.11 -22.38 2.61
CA ASP A 273 2.52 -22.67 2.31
C ASP A 273 2.95 -22.22 0.90
N ALA A 274 2.03 -22.18 -0.06
CA ALA A 274 2.30 -21.67 -1.40
C ALA A 274 2.35 -20.13 -1.39
N LEU A 275 1.48 -19.48 -0.63
CA LEU A 275 1.52 -18.03 -0.40
C LEU A 275 2.88 -17.61 0.19
N LEU A 276 3.32 -18.25 1.27
CA LEU A 276 4.56 -17.88 1.95
C LEU A 276 5.80 -17.93 1.05
N LYS A 277 5.83 -18.82 0.05
CA LYS A 277 6.92 -18.89 -0.93
C LYS A 277 7.02 -17.65 -1.83
N TRP A 278 5.95 -16.89 -2.00
CA TRP A 278 5.95 -15.67 -2.80
C TRP A 278 6.48 -14.47 -2.02
N LEU A 279 6.47 -14.51 -0.69
CA LEU A 279 6.85 -13.38 0.14
C LEU A 279 8.37 -13.21 0.28
N THR A 280 9.12 -14.25 -0.01
CA THR A 280 10.59 -14.23 -0.01
C THR A 280 11.11 -14.29 -1.44
N PRO A 281 11.95 -13.32 -1.89
CA PRO A 281 12.55 -13.34 -3.22
C PRO A 281 13.52 -14.51 -3.42
#